data_72294390604c1e770e18c5c8545fdb61
#
_entry.id   72294390604c1e770e18c5c8545fdb61
#
_cell.length_a   1.000
_cell.length_b   1.000
_cell.length_c   1.000
_cell.angle_alpha   90.00
_cell.angle_beta   90.00
_cell.angle_gamma   90.00
#
_symmetry.space_group_name_H-M   'P 1'
#
loop_
_entity.id
_entity.type
_entity.pdbx_description
1 polymer ?
#
loop_
_entity_poly.entity_id
_entity_poly.type
_entity_poly.pdbx_seq_one_letter_code
_entity_poly.pdbx_strand_id
1 'polypeptide(L)'
;MKKLTAILCALLMTCLAATAFAEAPASNLYKPETSETFKALVGGKSFEARITGWGSTGEDEDAKFEITITVCERDRFDPAVIENLKENDIICFGDGTSAMVKEVVRDEDGVIVKDGFDNGYSFFKAEDGAAYIATTDTDNPFYTDIFTVTVPLEKDINFLDWSDPENLDAPVKRGFDELITLILEGTNFFPYNTKVTFDENGKLAEFLYNYSPWN
;
A
#
# COMPACT_ATOMS: atom_id res chain seq x y z
N MET A 1 29.88 -11.51 -49.58
CA MET A 1 28.68 -11.89 -48.84
C MET A 1 28.95 -12.44 -47.44
N LYS A 2 29.94 -13.30 -47.19
CA LYS A 2 30.23 -13.88 -45.85
C LYS A 2 30.64 -12.85 -44.75
N LYS A 3 31.24 -11.71 -45.12
CA LYS A 3 31.65 -10.67 -44.14
C LYS A 3 30.51 -9.77 -43.67
N LEU A 4 29.47 -9.60 -44.48
CA LEU A 4 28.30 -8.79 -44.10
C LEU A 4 27.41 -9.50 -43.08
N THR A 5 27.29 -10.83 -43.16
CA THR A 5 26.52 -11.66 -42.26
C THR A 5 27.14 -11.69 -40.85
N ALA A 6 28.48 -11.69 -40.77
CA ALA A 6 29.17 -11.68 -39.45
C ALA A 6 29.01 -10.35 -38.72
N ILE A 7 28.99 -9.23 -39.45
CA ILE A 7 28.76 -7.89 -38.83
C ILE A 7 27.31 -7.74 -38.32
N LEU A 8 26.35 -8.27 -39.08
CA LEU A 8 24.94 -8.23 -38.69
C LEU A 8 24.65 -9.08 -37.43
N CYS A 9 25.29 -10.25 -37.30
CA CYS A 9 25.20 -11.09 -36.12
C CYS A 9 25.88 -10.46 -34.90
N ALA A 10 27.00 -9.75 -35.08
CA ALA A 10 27.68 -9.04 -34.01
C ALA A 10 26.86 -7.84 -33.50
N LEU A 11 26.16 -7.11 -34.39
CA LEU A 11 25.27 -6.03 -34.02
C LEU A 11 24.00 -6.54 -33.27
N LEU A 12 23.44 -7.68 -33.68
CA LEU A 12 22.31 -8.29 -32.98
C LEU A 12 22.68 -8.80 -31.58
N MET A 13 23.90 -9.33 -31.39
CA MET A 13 24.34 -9.76 -30.06
C MET A 13 24.65 -8.58 -29.11
N THR A 14 25.08 -7.45 -29.64
CA THR A 14 25.28 -6.25 -28.79
C THR A 14 23.95 -5.57 -28.39
N CYS A 15 22.90 -5.70 -29.21
CA CYS A 15 21.56 -5.22 -28.81
C CYS A 15 20.87 -6.12 -27.80
N LEU A 16 21.23 -7.40 -27.67
CA LEU A 16 20.70 -8.32 -26.68
C LEU A 16 21.41 -8.23 -25.30
N ALA A 17 22.61 -7.62 -25.28
CA ALA A 17 23.36 -7.42 -24.01
C ALA A 17 23.04 -6.10 -23.28
N ALA A 18 22.16 -5.27 -23.85
CA ALA A 18 21.77 -3.98 -23.25
C ALA A 18 20.33 -3.95 -22.70
N THR A 19 19.70 -5.12 -22.49
CA THR A 19 18.70 -5.20 -21.44
C THR A 19 19.49 -5.24 -20.13
N ALA A 20 19.97 -4.09 -19.69
CA ALA A 20 20.16 -3.88 -18.27
C ALA A 20 18.85 -4.35 -17.64
N PHE A 21 18.88 -5.49 -16.94
CA PHE A 21 17.92 -5.75 -15.90
C PHE A 21 18.01 -4.49 -15.05
N ALA A 22 17.02 -3.60 -15.16
CA ALA A 22 16.80 -2.63 -14.11
C ALA A 22 16.74 -3.51 -12.86
N GLU A 23 17.76 -3.45 -12.02
CA GLU A 23 17.69 -4.04 -10.70
C GLU A 23 16.34 -3.59 -10.18
N ALA A 24 15.49 -4.57 -9.85
CA ALA A 24 14.26 -4.27 -9.15
C ALA A 24 14.67 -3.34 -8.01
N PRO A 25 14.00 -2.20 -7.82
CA PRO A 25 14.39 -1.22 -6.83
C PRO A 25 14.66 -2.00 -5.54
N ALA A 26 15.84 -1.80 -4.98
CA ALA A 26 16.30 -2.54 -3.81
C ALA A 26 15.14 -2.54 -2.83
N SER A 27 14.65 -3.71 -2.45
CA SER A 27 13.48 -3.82 -1.59
C SER A 27 13.71 -2.92 -0.40
N ASN A 28 12.83 -1.95 -0.14
CA ASN A 28 12.90 -1.05 1.01
C ASN A 28 12.61 -1.84 2.29
N LEU A 29 13.33 -2.93 2.49
CA LEU A 29 13.18 -3.81 3.62
C LEU A 29 14.07 -3.31 4.76
N TYR A 30 13.45 -2.82 5.82
CA TYR A 30 14.14 -2.39 7.02
C TYR A 30 14.17 -3.53 8.06
N LYS A 31 15.32 -3.68 8.73
CA LYS A 31 15.43 -4.55 9.91
C LYS A 31 15.35 -3.66 11.15
N PRO A 32 14.26 -3.72 11.92
CA PRO A 32 14.00 -2.79 13.03
C PRO A 32 15.11 -2.78 14.09
N GLU A 33 15.72 -3.92 14.33
CA GLU A 33 16.67 -4.17 15.42
C GLU A 33 17.99 -3.38 15.30
N THR A 34 18.27 -2.75 14.16
CA THR A 34 19.58 -2.14 13.88
C THR A 34 19.53 -0.72 13.37
N SER A 35 18.34 -0.11 13.20
CA SER A 35 18.27 1.15 12.46
C SER A 35 17.66 2.31 13.24
N GLU A 36 18.49 3.20 13.72
CA GLU A 36 18.05 4.52 14.22
C GLU A 36 17.26 5.28 13.14
N THR A 37 17.56 5.02 11.87
CA THR A 37 16.81 5.56 10.73
C THR A 37 15.37 5.05 10.73
N PHE A 38 15.14 3.76 11.01
CA PHE A 38 13.79 3.20 11.09
C PHE A 38 13.01 3.83 12.23
N LYS A 39 13.61 3.95 13.43
CA LYS A 39 12.96 4.63 14.56
C LYS A 39 12.60 6.09 14.24
N ALA A 40 13.51 6.82 13.61
CA ALA A 40 13.24 8.20 13.21
C ALA A 40 12.10 8.29 12.15
N LEU A 41 11.96 7.26 11.30
CA LEU A 41 10.92 7.20 10.28
C LEU A 41 9.54 6.92 10.89
N VAL A 42 9.44 5.94 11.79
CA VAL A 42 8.14 5.39 12.26
C VAL A 42 7.79 5.72 13.70
N GLY A 43 8.76 6.13 14.54
CA GLY A 43 8.57 6.31 15.98
C GLY A 43 7.40 7.23 16.33
N GLY A 44 6.49 6.74 17.16
CA GLY A 44 5.30 7.45 17.59
C GLY A 44 4.25 7.70 16.50
N LYS A 45 4.33 7.02 15.33
CA LYS A 45 3.47 7.29 14.19
C LYS A 45 2.57 6.11 13.85
N SER A 46 1.44 6.46 13.24
CA SER A 46 0.49 5.50 12.67
C SER A 46 0.46 5.58 11.16
N PHE A 47 0.27 4.43 10.52
CA PHE A 47 0.27 4.31 9.07
C PHE A 47 -0.86 3.41 8.58
N GLU A 48 -1.42 3.70 7.43
CA GLU A 48 -2.21 2.76 6.66
C GLU A 48 -1.25 1.69 6.11
N ALA A 49 -1.64 0.42 6.14
CA ALA A 49 -0.72 -0.66 5.87
C ALA A 49 -1.41 -1.88 5.27
N ARG A 50 -0.62 -2.74 4.62
CA ARG A 50 -1.03 -4.10 4.26
C ARG A 50 -0.08 -5.11 4.88
N ILE A 51 -0.59 -6.28 5.21
CA ILE A 51 0.25 -7.41 5.61
C ILE A 51 0.59 -8.19 4.34
N THR A 52 1.89 -8.30 4.06
CA THR A 52 2.40 -8.98 2.85
C THR A 52 3.06 -10.31 3.14
N GLY A 53 3.22 -10.65 4.42
CA GLY A 53 3.76 -11.93 4.84
C GLY A 53 3.81 -12.06 6.36
N TRP A 54 4.07 -13.27 6.79
CA TRP A 54 4.30 -13.59 8.19
C TRP A 54 5.26 -14.78 8.30
N GLY A 55 5.87 -14.95 9.46
CA GLY A 55 6.73 -16.06 9.77
C GLY A 55 6.66 -16.41 11.26
N SER A 56 7.04 -17.64 11.60
CA SER A 56 7.20 -18.04 12.98
C SER A 56 8.51 -18.82 13.14
N THR A 57 9.16 -18.64 14.28
CA THR A 57 10.36 -19.40 14.68
C THR A 57 10.17 -19.91 16.09
N GLY A 58 10.70 -21.13 16.38
CA GLY A 58 10.48 -21.81 17.64
C GLY A 58 9.29 -22.77 17.59
N GLU A 59 9.05 -23.46 18.69
CA GLU A 59 7.97 -24.42 18.84
C GLU A 59 7.13 -24.07 20.07
N ASP A 60 5.84 -24.35 19.99
CA ASP A 60 4.87 -24.20 21.07
C ASP A 60 4.84 -22.79 21.72
N GLU A 61 4.93 -22.71 23.03
CA GLU A 61 4.81 -21.47 23.82
C GLU A 61 5.97 -20.48 23.60
N ASP A 62 7.12 -20.97 23.08
CA ASP A 62 8.30 -20.18 22.77
C ASP A 62 8.30 -19.66 21.31
N ALA A 63 7.25 -19.94 20.56
CA ALA A 63 7.12 -19.46 19.19
C ALA A 63 7.14 -17.93 19.15
N LYS A 64 8.04 -17.39 18.31
CA LYS A 64 8.11 -15.96 18.00
C LYS A 64 7.50 -15.73 16.63
N PHE A 65 6.60 -14.81 16.57
CA PHE A 65 5.95 -14.42 15.32
C PHE A 65 6.53 -13.12 14.79
N GLU A 66 6.64 -13.05 13.47
CA GLU A 66 7.03 -11.85 12.74
C GLU A 66 6.01 -11.61 11.64
N ILE A 67 5.69 -10.35 11.40
CA ILE A 67 4.85 -9.95 10.28
C ILE A 67 5.62 -9.01 9.35
N THR A 68 5.37 -9.16 8.06
CA THR A 68 5.88 -8.27 7.03
C THR A 68 4.79 -7.27 6.67
N ILE A 69 5.06 -6.01 6.95
CA ILE A 69 4.16 -4.89 6.78
C ILE A 69 4.66 -4.03 5.63
N THR A 70 3.80 -3.75 4.66
CA THR A 70 4.04 -2.67 3.70
C THR A 70 3.23 -1.46 4.15
N VAL A 71 3.94 -0.41 4.53
CA VAL A 71 3.35 0.89 4.87
C VAL A 71 2.95 1.60 3.59
N CYS A 72 1.75 2.15 3.58
CA CYS A 72 1.16 2.79 2.42
C CYS A 72 0.73 4.22 2.76
N GLU A 73 0.65 5.05 1.73
CA GLU A 73 0.09 6.40 1.80
C GLU A 73 -0.94 6.56 0.70
N ARG A 74 -2.03 7.27 0.97
CA ARG A 74 -3.04 7.57 -0.04
C ARG A 74 -2.43 8.43 -1.14
N ASP A 75 -2.74 8.11 -2.38
CA ASP A 75 -2.33 8.89 -3.53
C ASP A 75 -2.89 10.31 -3.44
N ARG A 76 -1.99 11.28 -3.59
CA ARG A 76 -2.32 12.70 -3.54
C ARG A 76 -2.01 13.35 -4.87
N PHE A 77 -2.98 14.03 -5.43
CA PHE A 77 -2.90 14.69 -6.74
C PHE A 77 -2.91 16.19 -6.59
N ASP A 78 -2.08 16.86 -7.38
CA ASP A 78 -2.04 18.34 -7.45
C ASP A 78 -3.41 18.87 -7.92
N PRO A 79 -4.03 19.78 -7.17
CA PRO A 79 -5.29 20.41 -7.57
C PRO A 79 -5.23 21.03 -8.98
N ALA A 80 -4.12 21.65 -9.35
CA ALA A 80 -3.96 22.25 -10.67
C ALA A 80 -4.00 21.20 -11.79
N VAL A 81 -3.57 19.96 -11.54
CA VAL A 81 -3.67 18.86 -12.49
C VAL A 81 -5.12 18.39 -12.61
N ILE A 82 -5.77 18.09 -11.49
CA ILE A 82 -7.12 17.51 -11.48
C ILE A 82 -8.17 18.53 -12.00
N GLU A 83 -8.06 19.78 -11.60
CA GLU A 83 -8.99 20.82 -12.04
C GLU A 83 -8.88 21.14 -13.55
N ASN A 84 -7.74 20.85 -14.17
CA ASN A 84 -7.50 21.08 -15.60
C ASN A 84 -7.55 19.82 -16.46
N LEU A 85 -7.91 18.65 -15.88
CA LEU A 85 -8.07 17.40 -16.64
C LEU A 85 -9.06 17.55 -17.79
N LYS A 86 -8.75 16.93 -18.90
CA LYS A 86 -9.56 16.90 -20.12
C LYS A 86 -9.46 15.54 -20.81
N GLU A 87 -10.33 15.34 -21.76
CA GLU A 87 -10.35 14.14 -22.60
C GLU A 87 -8.97 13.85 -23.22
N ASN A 88 -8.57 12.59 -23.21
CA ASN A 88 -7.29 12.01 -23.65
C ASN A 88 -6.08 12.31 -22.76
N ASP A 89 -6.22 12.99 -21.64
CA ASP A 89 -5.18 13.03 -20.62
C ASP A 89 -4.98 11.62 -20.01
N ILE A 90 -3.81 11.39 -19.44
CA ILE A 90 -3.49 10.13 -18.75
C ILE A 90 -3.23 10.45 -17.29
N ILE A 91 -3.93 9.73 -16.41
CA ILE A 91 -3.71 9.78 -14.96
C ILE A 91 -2.89 8.54 -14.59
N CYS A 92 -1.82 8.73 -13.83
CA CYS A 92 -1.02 7.65 -13.26
C CYS A 92 -1.27 7.57 -11.75
N PHE A 93 -1.52 6.37 -11.24
CA PHE A 93 -1.72 6.09 -9.83
C PHE A 93 -0.45 5.53 -9.20
N GLY A 94 -0.32 5.68 -7.88
CA GLY A 94 0.87 5.26 -7.15
C GLY A 94 1.09 3.73 -7.11
N ASP A 95 0.07 2.95 -7.38
CA ASP A 95 0.17 1.50 -7.56
C ASP A 95 0.77 1.10 -8.93
N GLY A 96 1.11 2.08 -9.78
CA GLY A 96 1.66 1.88 -11.12
C GLY A 96 0.61 1.69 -12.21
N THR A 97 -0.67 1.72 -11.88
CA THR A 97 -1.75 1.70 -12.87
C THR A 97 -1.94 3.07 -13.51
N SER A 98 -2.65 3.11 -14.62
CA SER A 98 -2.98 4.38 -15.29
C SER A 98 -4.34 4.28 -15.98
N ALA A 99 -5.01 5.41 -16.09
CA ALA A 99 -6.28 5.56 -16.79
C ALA A 99 -6.21 6.67 -17.83
N MET A 100 -6.80 6.42 -19.00
CA MET A 100 -7.01 7.44 -20.03
C MET A 100 -8.35 8.10 -19.81
N VAL A 101 -8.36 9.41 -19.65
CA VAL A 101 -9.58 10.20 -19.46
C VAL A 101 -10.43 10.21 -20.75
N LYS A 102 -11.65 9.73 -20.66
CA LYS A 102 -12.65 9.79 -21.74
C LYS A 102 -13.70 10.87 -21.52
N GLU A 103 -14.06 11.10 -20.28
CA GLU A 103 -15.01 12.11 -19.88
C GLU A 103 -14.61 12.68 -18.53
N VAL A 104 -14.83 13.96 -18.30
CA VAL A 104 -14.64 14.61 -17.01
C VAL A 104 -15.93 15.30 -16.61
N VAL A 105 -16.48 14.91 -15.47
CA VAL A 105 -17.63 15.55 -14.84
C VAL A 105 -17.14 16.29 -13.60
N ARG A 106 -17.55 17.54 -13.42
CA ARG A 106 -17.20 18.37 -12.27
C ARG A 106 -18.46 18.80 -11.57
N ASP A 107 -18.50 18.63 -10.27
CA ASP A 107 -19.59 19.07 -9.42
C ASP A 107 -19.04 19.74 -8.13
N GLU A 108 -19.93 20.00 -7.17
CA GLU A 108 -19.57 20.61 -5.89
C GLU A 108 -18.74 19.68 -4.98
N ASP A 109 -18.87 18.37 -5.19
CA ASP A 109 -18.20 17.35 -4.36
C ASP A 109 -16.80 17.00 -4.89
N GLY A 110 -16.55 17.17 -6.19
CA GLY A 110 -15.26 16.84 -6.76
C GLY A 110 -15.19 16.75 -8.28
N VAL A 111 -14.32 15.87 -8.74
CA VAL A 111 -14.10 15.60 -10.16
C VAL A 111 -14.23 14.10 -10.40
N ILE A 112 -15.16 13.72 -11.28
CA ILE A 112 -15.36 12.33 -11.70
C ILE A 112 -14.73 12.17 -13.09
N VAL A 113 -13.87 11.19 -13.22
CA VAL A 113 -13.19 10.82 -14.47
C VAL A 113 -13.69 9.46 -14.92
N LYS A 114 -14.22 9.38 -16.15
CA LYS A 114 -14.56 8.12 -16.78
C LYS A 114 -13.46 7.71 -17.75
N ASP A 115 -13.11 6.45 -17.77
CA ASP A 115 -12.07 5.86 -18.64
C ASP A 115 -12.63 5.12 -19.86
N GLY A 116 -13.96 5.16 -20.04
CA GLY A 116 -14.67 4.49 -21.13
C GLY A 116 -15.31 3.16 -20.73
N PHE A 117 -15.11 2.74 -19.49
CA PHE A 117 -15.93 1.70 -18.83
C PHE A 117 -17.01 2.40 -17.98
N ASP A 118 -18.02 1.67 -17.54
CA ASP A 118 -19.14 2.24 -16.75
C ASP A 118 -18.66 2.80 -15.41
N ASN A 119 -17.51 2.35 -14.96
CA ASN A 119 -16.87 2.74 -13.72
C ASN A 119 -15.85 3.83 -14.01
N GLY A 120 -15.70 4.73 -13.09
CA GLY A 120 -14.77 5.85 -13.18
C GLY A 120 -13.93 5.98 -11.93
N TYR A 121 -13.22 7.08 -11.87
CA TYR A 121 -12.45 7.48 -10.71
C TYR A 121 -13.03 8.79 -10.17
N SER A 122 -13.23 8.85 -8.85
CA SER A 122 -13.69 10.05 -8.19
C SER A 122 -12.52 10.72 -7.47
N PHE A 123 -12.38 12.03 -7.65
CA PHE A 123 -11.34 12.83 -7.00
C PHE A 123 -12.00 13.79 -6.04
N PHE A 124 -11.75 13.64 -4.76
CA PHE A 124 -12.27 14.49 -3.69
C PHE A 124 -11.13 15.32 -3.10
N LYS A 125 -11.44 16.53 -2.66
CA LYS A 125 -10.46 17.34 -1.92
C LYS A 125 -10.09 16.65 -0.61
N ALA A 126 -8.80 16.52 -0.36
CA ALA A 126 -8.29 16.06 0.92
C ALA A 126 -8.76 17.00 2.05
N GLU A 127 -8.86 16.51 3.28
CA GLU A 127 -9.31 17.30 4.43
C GLU A 127 -8.52 18.58 4.66
N ASP A 128 -7.22 18.56 4.36
CA ASP A 128 -6.34 19.73 4.43
C ASP A 128 -6.49 20.70 3.24
N GLY A 129 -7.29 20.35 2.24
CA GLY A 129 -7.51 21.11 1.02
C GLY A 129 -6.30 21.24 0.09
N ALA A 130 -5.17 20.62 0.43
CA ALA A 130 -3.91 20.80 -0.30
C ALA A 130 -3.76 19.86 -1.51
N ALA A 131 -4.62 18.85 -1.63
CA ALA A 131 -4.57 17.85 -2.70
C ALA A 131 -5.96 17.29 -3.01
N TYR A 132 -6.05 16.52 -4.09
CA TYR A 132 -7.15 15.59 -4.32
C TYR A 132 -6.71 14.17 -3.96
N ILE A 133 -7.65 13.35 -3.47
CA ILE A 133 -7.52 11.92 -3.24
C ILE A 133 -8.41 11.22 -4.26
N ALA A 134 -7.86 10.22 -4.96
CA ALA A 134 -8.63 9.42 -5.90
C ALA A 134 -9.23 8.20 -5.21
N THR A 135 -10.45 7.85 -5.60
CA THR A 135 -11.10 6.58 -5.26
C THR A 135 -11.62 5.88 -6.51
N THR A 136 -11.77 4.56 -6.43
CA THR A 136 -12.52 3.80 -7.42
C THR A 136 -14.01 4.09 -7.27
N ASP A 137 -14.83 3.52 -8.16
CA ASP A 137 -16.29 3.51 -8.08
C ASP A 137 -16.86 2.85 -6.81
N THR A 138 -16.06 2.04 -6.14
CA THR A 138 -16.39 1.37 -4.86
C THR A 138 -15.81 2.11 -3.65
N ASP A 139 -15.47 3.38 -3.80
CA ASP A 139 -14.90 4.27 -2.76
C ASP A 139 -13.59 3.79 -2.14
N ASN A 140 -12.89 2.86 -2.80
CA ASN A 140 -11.57 2.42 -2.34
C ASN A 140 -10.48 3.40 -2.80
N PRO A 141 -9.74 4.04 -1.88
CA PRO A 141 -8.65 4.94 -2.23
C PRO A 141 -7.50 4.20 -2.92
N PHE A 142 -6.76 4.91 -3.76
CA PHE A 142 -5.48 4.44 -4.29
C PHE A 142 -4.36 4.70 -3.29
N TYR A 143 -3.37 3.81 -3.27
CA TYR A 143 -2.27 3.85 -2.32
C TYR A 143 -0.93 3.61 -3.00
N THR A 144 0.05 4.39 -2.60
CA THR A 144 1.47 4.17 -2.92
C THR A 144 2.15 3.43 -1.78
N ASP A 145 2.93 2.39 -2.12
CA ASP A 145 3.79 1.69 -1.17
C ASP A 145 5.00 2.56 -0.83
N ILE A 146 5.19 2.86 0.45
CA ILE A 146 6.28 3.72 0.92
C ILE A 146 7.51 2.90 1.30
N PHE A 147 7.32 1.88 2.14
CA PHE A 147 8.37 0.93 2.50
C PHE A 147 7.77 -0.37 3.04
N THR A 148 8.58 -1.42 3.03
CA THR A 148 8.23 -2.71 3.61
C THR A 148 9.19 -3.04 4.74
N VAL A 149 8.67 -3.56 5.85
CA VAL A 149 9.44 -3.95 7.03
C VAL A 149 8.91 -5.25 7.60
N THR A 150 9.80 -6.11 8.09
CA THR A 150 9.44 -7.26 8.92
C THR A 150 9.71 -6.92 10.37
N VAL A 151 8.70 -7.05 11.22
CA VAL A 151 8.75 -6.71 12.64
C VAL A 151 8.27 -7.86 13.49
N PRO A 152 8.84 -8.05 14.70
CA PRO A 152 8.29 -8.96 15.68
C PRO A 152 6.86 -8.58 16.02
N LEU A 153 5.99 -9.58 16.17
CA LEU A 153 4.66 -9.43 16.72
C LEU A 153 4.68 -9.88 18.17
N GLU A 154 4.64 -8.94 19.07
CA GLU A 154 4.80 -9.17 20.50
C GLU A 154 3.46 -9.50 21.16
N LYS A 155 3.51 -10.31 22.25
CA LYS A 155 2.30 -10.73 22.98
C LYS A 155 1.52 -9.59 23.63
N ASP A 156 2.13 -8.42 23.80
CA ASP A 156 1.51 -7.22 24.38
C ASP A 156 0.95 -6.26 23.33
N ILE A 157 0.86 -6.68 22.05
CA ILE A 157 0.24 -5.89 20.98
C ILE A 157 -1.18 -5.44 21.36
N ASN A 158 -1.49 -4.18 21.11
CA ASN A 158 -2.85 -3.67 21.22
C ASN A 158 -3.59 -3.91 19.90
N PHE A 159 -4.35 -5.00 19.82
CA PHE A 159 -5.16 -5.27 18.64
C PHE A 159 -6.56 -4.69 18.82
N LEU A 160 -6.96 -3.77 17.93
CA LEU A 160 -8.25 -3.10 17.86
C LEU A 160 -9.04 -3.62 16.66
N ASP A 161 -10.14 -4.30 16.92
CA ASP A 161 -10.96 -4.95 15.92
C ASP A 161 -12.32 -4.26 15.77
N TRP A 162 -12.55 -3.65 14.61
CA TRP A 162 -13.83 -3.06 14.21
C TRP A 162 -14.70 -4.02 13.39
N SER A 163 -14.29 -5.28 13.25
CA SER A 163 -15.05 -6.25 12.44
C SER A 163 -16.26 -6.83 13.17
N ASP A 164 -16.40 -6.56 14.46
CA ASP A 164 -17.51 -7.07 15.26
C ASP A 164 -18.80 -6.29 14.97
N PRO A 165 -19.79 -6.91 14.31
CA PRO A 165 -21.04 -6.26 13.93
C PRO A 165 -21.91 -5.86 15.14
N GLU A 166 -21.63 -6.39 16.32
CA GLU A 166 -22.34 -6.04 17.56
C GLU A 166 -21.77 -4.80 18.25
N ASN A 167 -20.59 -4.34 17.81
CA ASN A 167 -19.86 -3.21 18.39
C ASN A 167 -19.49 -2.15 17.35
N LEU A 168 -20.49 -1.50 16.75
CA LEU A 168 -20.28 -0.51 15.70
C LEU A 168 -19.78 0.85 16.18
N ASP A 169 -19.88 1.13 17.47
CA ASP A 169 -19.54 2.45 18.04
C ASP A 169 -18.07 2.56 18.49
N ALA A 170 -17.40 1.43 18.70
CA ALA A 170 -16.00 1.39 19.13
C ALA A 170 -15.35 0.05 18.78
N PRO A 171 -14.02 0.03 18.53
CA PRO A 171 -13.33 -1.22 18.28
C PRO A 171 -13.30 -2.12 19.52
N VAL A 172 -13.42 -3.41 19.31
CA VAL A 172 -13.21 -4.38 20.37
C VAL A 172 -11.71 -4.57 20.58
N LYS A 173 -11.26 -4.41 21.80
CA LYS A 173 -9.87 -4.69 22.15
C LYS A 173 -9.69 -6.19 22.27
N ARG A 174 -8.83 -6.73 21.40
CA ARG A 174 -8.44 -8.15 21.38
C ARG A 174 -6.95 -8.29 21.68
N GLY A 175 -6.47 -9.50 21.79
CA GLY A 175 -5.07 -9.78 22.07
C GLY A 175 -4.30 -10.33 20.87
N PHE A 176 -3.07 -10.74 21.20
CA PHE A 176 -2.15 -11.34 20.25
C PHE A 176 -2.71 -12.60 19.58
N ASP A 177 -3.35 -13.51 20.34
CA ASP A 177 -3.82 -14.79 19.82
C ASP A 177 -4.93 -14.62 18.76
N GLU A 178 -5.82 -13.66 18.96
CA GLU A 178 -6.87 -13.34 17.99
C GLU A 178 -6.29 -12.75 16.71
N LEU A 179 -5.28 -11.87 16.82
CA LEU A 179 -4.61 -11.33 15.63
C LEU A 179 -3.88 -12.42 14.84
N ILE A 180 -3.15 -13.31 15.54
CA ILE A 180 -2.50 -14.47 14.91
C ILE A 180 -3.52 -15.36 14.21
N THR A 181 -4.66 -15.61 14.85
CA THR A 181 -5.73 -16.43 14.26
C THR A 181 -6.19 -15.82 12.92
N LEU A 182 -6.48 -14.53 12.88
CA LEU A 182 -6.88 -13.85 11.65
C LEU A 182 -5.81 -13.92 10.55
N ILE A 183 -4.53 -13.75 10.92
CA ILE A 183 -3.41 -13.86 9.98
C ILE A 183 -3.32 -15.30 9.40
N LEU A 184 -3.43 -16.32 10.25
CA LEU A 184 -3.35 -17.71 9.84
C LEU A 184 -4.56 -18.16 9.00
N GLU A 185 -5.73 -17.61 9.26
CA GLU A 185 -6.94 -17.85 8.48
C GLU A 185 -6.93 -17.15 7.10
N GLY A 186 -5.90 -16.35 6.83
CA GLY A 186 -5.72 -15.68 5.56
C GLY A 186 -6.59 -14.44 5.40
N THR A 187 -6.95 -13.79 6.52
CA THR A 187 -7.65 -12.49 6.47
C THR A 187 -6.87 -11.49 5.63
N ASN A 188 -7.58 -10.78 4.77
CA ASN A 188 -6.99 -9.76 3.91
C ASN A 188 -6.84 -8.43 4.68
N PHE A 189 -5.60 -8.04 4.89
CA PHE A 189 -5.24 -6.78 5.51
C PHE A 189 -4.77 -5.80 4.42
N PHE A 190 -5.62 -4.87 4.05
CA PHE A 190 -5.38 -3.86 3.03
C PHE A 190 -5.23 -2.46 3.64
N PRO A 191 -4.61 -1.48 2.96
CA PRO A 191 -4.41 -0.14 3.53
C PRO A 191 -5.71 0.57 3.93
N TYR A 192 -6.83 0.28 3.26
CA TYR A 192 -8.13 0.88 3.56
C TYR A 192 -8.81 0.29 4.81
N ASN A 193 -8.40 -0.90 5.25
CA ASN A 193 -8.97 -1.55 6.43
C ASN A 193 -7.96 -1.81 7.55
N THR A 194 -6.70 -1.47 7.35
CA THR A 194 -5.63 -1.81 8.29
C THR A 194 -4.78 -0.58 8.60
N LYS A 195 -4.59 -0.33 9.89
CA LYS A 195 -3.71 0.70 10.39
C LYS A 195 -2.76 0.12 11.43
N VAL A 196 -1.50 0.50 11.37
CA VAL A 196 -0.48 0.09 12.32
C VAL A 196 0.12 1.31 13.01
N THR A 197 0.43 1.18 14.32
CA THR A 197 1.08 2.24 15.08
C THR A 197 2.37 1.68 15.68
N PHE A 198 3.46 2.42 15.49
CA PHE A 198 4.74 2.11 16.11
C PHE A 198 4.96 3.01 17.34
N ASP A 199 5.53 2.46 18.40
CA ASP A 199 5.97 3.25 19.56
C ASP A 199 7.20 4.10 19.23
N GLU A 200 7.65 4.93 20.17
CA GLU A 200 8.82 5.80 20.02
C GLU A 200 10.12 5.03 19.72
N ASN A 201 10.18 3.74 20.00
CA ASN A 201 11.34 2.88 19.75
C ASN A 201 11.24 2.16 18.40
N GLY A 202 10.15 2.35 17.64
CA GLY A 202 9.91 1.66 16.38
C GLY A 202 9.36 0.23 16.55
N LYS A 203 8.89 -0.14 17.76
CA LYS A 203 8.19 -1.39 18.01
C LYS A 203 6.74 -1.25 17.54
N LEU A 204 6.20 -2.30 16.91
CA LEU A 204 4.78 -2.35 16.59
C LEU A 204 3.97 -2.43 17.89
N ALA A 205 3.23 -1.38 18.21
CA ALA A 205 2.51 -1.24 19.47
C ALA A 205 0.99 -1.44 19.31
N GLU A 206 0.43 -1.05 18.16
CA GLU A 206 -0.99 -1.17 17.91
C GLU A 206 -1.26 -1.65 16.49
N PHE A 207 -2.25 -2.50 16.36
CA PHE A 207 -2.79 -2.98 15.11
C PHE A 207 -4.31 -2.74 15.11
N LEU A 208 -4.80 -1.95 14.17
CA LEU A 208 -6.21 -1.70 13.99
C LEU A 208 -6.69 -2.37 12.71
N TYR A 209 -7.75 -3.14 12.81
CA TYR A 209 -8.42 -3.77 11.68
C TYR A 209 -9.87 -3.32 11.60
N ASN A 210 -10.25 -2.80 10.45
CA ASN A 210 -11.62 -2.40 10.15
C ASN A 210 -12.19 -3.35 9.11
N TYR A 211 -13.23 -4.08 9.45
CA TYR A 211 -13.88 -4.98 8.51
C TYR A 211 -14.45 -4.19 7.32
N SER A 212 -14.07 -4.62 6.12
CA SER A 212 -14.70 -4.13 4.89
C SER A 212 -15.65 -5.21 4.37
N PRO A 213 -16.96 -4.95 4.29
CA PRO A 213 -17.93 -5.93 3.79
C PRO A 213 -17.79 -6.21 2.28
N TRP A 214 -16.84 -5.58 1.62
CA TRP A 214 -16.63 -5.65 0.17
C TRP A 214 -15.43 -6.53 -0.24
N ASN A 215 -14.97 -7.41 0.63
CA ASN A 215 -13.93 -8.41 0.32
C ASN A 215 -14.53 -9.72 -0.16
#